data_076c84f94ea5ebf60a4588c036752280
#
_entry.id   076c84f94ea5ebf60a4588c036752280
#
_cell.length_a   1.000
_cell.length_b   1.000
_cell.length_c   1.000
_cell.angle_alpha   90.00
_cell.angle_beta   90.00
_cell.angle_gamma   90.00
#
_symmetry.space_group_name_H-M   'P 1'
#
loop_
_entity.id
_entity.type
_entity.pdbx_description
1 polymer ?
#
loop_
_entity_poly.entity_id
_entity_poly.type
_entity_poly.pdbx_seq_one_letter_code
_entity_poly.pdbx_strand_id
1 'polypeptide(L)'
;MAAGLREFAARELAADRAIHLLGIALGITGAIAIVVIAAAMRRLGDLPPILIYAAGLLAMLGCSAAYNMFRTSRWRDWLRRFDHAAIFAMIAGTYTPFTLLGLKGTWSIALTAVIWAVAAIGIAIKLLKPHRIETISVGLYLALGWIGVVAAGPFMAALDPVTLSLLAAGGILYSSGVVFHLWRRLPYQNAIWHGFVLAAASVHYAAVVGVVVEA
;
A
#
# COMPACT_ATOMS: atom_id res chain seq x y z
N MET A 1 -31.15 11.28 -7.54
CA MET A 1 -30.36 12.53 -7.62
C MET A 1 -28.92 12.14 -7.86
N ALA A 2 -28.40 12.33 -9.09
CA ALA A 2 -27.00 12.12 -9.39
C ALA A 2 -26.18 13.18 -8.63
N ALA A 3 -25.35 12.74 -7.67
CA ALA A 3 -24.38 13.61 -7.03
C ALA A 3 -23.42 14.07 -8.12
N GLY A 4 -23.49 15.35 -8.52
CA GLY A 4 -22.64 15.93 -9.54
C GLY A 4 -21.18 15.66 -9.19
N LEU A 5 -20.46 15.06 -10.14
CA LEU A 5 -19.03 14.86 -10.03
C LEU A 5 -18.41 16.25 -9.88
N ARG A 6 -17.72 16.51 -8.76
CA ARG A 6 -17.01 17.76 -8.55
C ARG A 6 -15.97 17.92 -9.65
N GLU A 7 -16.03 19.01 -10.41
CA GLU A 7 -14.94 19.40 -11.31
C GLU A 7 -13.75 19.89 -10.48
N PHE A 8 -12.61 19.22 -10.64
CA PHE A 8 -11.37 19.62 -9.98
C PHE A 8 -10.75 20.80 -10.71
N ALA A 9 -10.33 21.83 -9.95
CA ALA A 9 -9.58 22.93 -10.53
C ALA A 9 -8.25 22.45 -11.15
N ALA A 10 -7.75 23.12 -12.18
CA ALA A 10 -6.50 22.74 -12.86
C ALA A 10 -5.31 22.64 -11.89
N ARG A 11 -5.27 23.50 -10.86
CA ARG A 11 -4.24 23.48 -9.80
C ARG A 11 -4.33 22.24 -8.89
N GLU A 12 -5.54 21.76 -8.59
CA GLU A 12 -5.74 20.52 -7.81
C GLU A 12 -5.24 19.31 -8.58
N LEU A 13 -5.52 19.26 -9.89
CA LEU A 13 -5.02 18.20 -10.77
C LEU A 13 -3.51 18.23 -10.92
N ALA A 14 -2.92 19.42 -11.01
CA ALA A 14 -1.47 19.58 -11.09
C ALA A 14 -0.77 19.10 -9.80
N ALA A 15 -1.32 19.45 -8.63
CA ALA A 15 -0.81 19.00 -7.35
C ALA A 15 -0.89 17.47 -7.20
N ASP A 16 -2.03 16.87 -7.55
CA ASP A 16 -2.23 15.42 -7.53
C ASP A 16 -1.25 14.71 -8.47
N ARG A 17 -1.06 15.22 -9.69
CA ARG A 17 -0.08 14.71 -10.66
C ARG A 17 1.36 14.78 -10.12
N ALA A 18 1.74 15.88 -9.46
CA ALA A 18 3.07 16.04 -8.88
C ALA A 18 3.34 14.97 -7.80
N ILE A 19 2.36 14.67 -6.95
CA ILE A 19 2.47 13.62 -5.93
C ILE A 19 2.63 12.23 -6.57
N HIS A 20 1.87 11.93 -7.63
CA HIS A 20 2.01 10.66 -8.34
C HIS A 20 3.39 10.50 -9.01
N LEU A 21 3.91 11.56 -9.66
CA LEU A 21 5.24 11.52 -10.29
C LEU A 21 6.34 11.34 -9.22
N LEU A 22 6.24 12.06 -8.11
CA LEU A 22 7.15 11.88 -6.97
C LEU A 22 7.06 10.46 -6.41
N GLY A 23 5.84 9.94 -6.24
CA GLY A 23 5.61 8.58 -5.75
C GLY A 23 6.23 7.52 -6.65
N ILE A 24 6.07 7.62 -7.97
CA ILE A 24 6.70 6.70 -8.93
C ILE A 24 8.22 6.78 -8.83
N ALA A 25 8.80 8.00 -8.80
CA ALA A 25 10.24 8.17 -8.69
C ALA A 25 10.80 7.55 -7.40
N LEU A 26 10.18 7.84 -6.25
CA LEU A 26 10.56 7.26 -4.97
C LEU A 26 10.33 5.74 -4.92
N GLY A 27 9.24 5.25 -5.48
CA GLY A 27 8.92 3.83 -5.54
C GLY A 27 9.94 3.03 -6.35
N ILE A 28 10.32 3.52 -7.54
CA ILE A 28 11.34 2.86 -8.37
C ILE A 28 12.70 2.90 -7.67
N THR A 29 13.10 4.06 -7.17
CA THR A 29 14.39 4.21 -6.46
C THR A 29 14.43 3.32 -5.22
N GLY A 30 13.34 3.30 -4.42
CA GLY A 30 13.25 2.45 -3.24
C GLY A 30 13.25 0.96 -3.57
N ALA A 31 12.54 0.53 -4.60
CA ALA A 31 12.53 -0.86 -5.04
C ALA A 31 13.93 -1.34 -5.48
N ILE A 32 14.64 -0.51 -6.23
CA ILE A 32 16.03 -0.81 -6.61
C ILE A 32 16.93 -0.84 -5.38
N ALA A 33 16.83 0.18 -4.51
CA ALA A 33 17.69 0.30 -3.33
C ALA A 33 17.56 -0.90 -2.39
N ILE A 34 16.33 -1.36 -2.10
CA ILE A 34 16.13 -2.48 -1.16
C ILE A 34 16.68 -3.81 -1.73
N VAL A 35 16.56 -4.03 -3.05
CA VAL A 35 17.14 -5.19 -3.72
C VAL A 35 18.68 -5.13 -3.69
N VAL A 36 19.25 -3.95 -3.93
CA VAL A 36 20.71 -3.74 -3.87
C VAL A 36 21.23 -3.95 -2.44
N ILE A 37 20.51 -3.45 -1.42
CA ILE A 37 20.85 -3.68 -0.01
C ILE A 37 20.88 -5.18 0.30
N ALA A 38 19.83 -5.92 -0.04
CA ALA A 38 19.75 -7.36 0.19
C ALA A 38 20.87 -8.13 -0.53
N ALA A 39 21.17 -7.75 -1.77
CA ALA A 39 22.26 -8.35 -2.55
C ALA A 39 23.65 -8.04 -1.95
N ALA A 40 23.89 -6.80 -1.54
CA ALA A 40 25.15 -6.38 -0.91
C ALA A 40 25.39 -7.10 0.44
N MET A 41 24.32 -7.38 1.18
CA MET A 41 24.37 -8.15 2.42
C MET A 41 24.44 -9.68 2.19
N ARG A 42 24.52 -10.13 0.93
CA ARG A 42 24.52 -11.54 0.51
C ARG A 42 23.28 -12.33 0.94
N ARG A 43 22.14 -11.65 1.12
CA ARG A 43 20.85 -12.23 1.55
C ARG A 43 19.99 -12.63 0.34
N LEU A 44 20.55 -13.38 -0.58
CA LEU A 44 19.84 -13.79 -1.80
C LEU A 44 18.60 -14.67 -1.53
N GLY A 45 18.60 -15.41 -0.40
CA GLY A 45 17.45 -16.20 0.05
C GLY A 45 16.25 -15.35 0.47
N ASP A 46 16.46 -14.09 0.87
CA ASP A 46 15.44 -13.17 1.34
C ASP A 46 14.82 -12.33 0.21
N LEU A 47 15.34 -12.47 -1.02
CA LEU A 47 14.84 -11.76 -2.18
C LEU A 47 13.34 -12.01 -2.49
N PRO A 48 12.77 -13.21 -2.39
CA PRO A 48 11.37 -13.43 -2.71
C PRO A 48 10.40 -12.50 -1.93
N PRO A 49 10.43 -12.41 -0.59
CA PRO A 49 9.57 -11.49 0.15
C PRO A 49 9.82 -10.01 -0.17
N ILE A 50 11.08 -9.64 -0.46
CA ILE A 50 11.46 -8.27 -0.84
C ILE A 50 10.88 -7.92 -2.23
N LEU A 51 10.98 -8.83 -3.20
CA LEU A 51 10.44 -8.64 -4.55
C LEU A 51 8.91 -8.57 -4.55
N ILE A 52 8.24 -9.37 -3.72
CA ILE A 52 6.78 -9.31 -3.54
C ILE A 52 6.37 -7.93 -3.00
N TYR A 53 7.07 -7.42 -2.00
CA TYR A 53 6.86 -6.07 -1.47
C TYR A 53 7.08 -4.99 -2.55
N ALA A 54 8.21 -5.04 -3.24
CA ALA A 54 8.56 -4.08 -4.29
C ALA A 54 7.52 -4.09 -5.43
N ALA A 55 7.08 -5.28 -5.84
CA ALA A 55 6.03 -5.43 -6.86
C ALA A 55 4.70 -4.82 -6.40
N GLY A 56 4.28 -5.06 -5.15
CA GLY A 56 3.08 -4.45 -4.55
C GLY A 56 3.16 -2.92 -4.50
N LEU A 57 4.31 -2.38 -4.07
CA LEU A 57 4.57 -0.94 -4.01
C LEU A 57 4.48 -0.30 -5.41
N LEU A 58 5.17 -0.87 -6.39
CA LEU A 58 5.18 -0.35 -7.76
C LEU A 58 3.81 -0.51 -8.44
N ALA A 59 3.10 -1.61 -8.19
CA ALA A 59 1.74 -1.81 -8.69
C ALA A 59 0.78 -0.76 -8.14
N MET A 60 0.79 -0.49 -6.82
CA MET A 60 -0.06 0.52 -6.20
C MET A 60 0.24 1.91 -6.77
N LEU A 61 1.50 2.34 -6.77
CA LEU A 61 1.88 3.67 -7.24
C LEU A 61 1.60 3.83 -8.74
N GLY A 62 1.91 2.81 -9.56
CA GLY A 62 1.71 2.83 -11.00
C GLY A 62 0.24 2.79 -11.41
N CYS A 63 -0.57 1.91 -10.81
CA CYS A 63 -2.00 1.83 -11.11
C CYS A 63 -2.74 3.10 -10.66
N SER A 64 -2.39 3.65 -9.49
CA SER A 64 -2.99 4.88 -9.00
C SER A 64 -2.63 6.08 -9.90
N ALA A 65 -1.37 6.21 -10.28
CA ALA A 65 -0.95 7.24 -11.24
C ALA A 65 -1.66 7.10 -12.59
N ALA A 66 -1.74 5.88 -13.12
CA ALA A 66 -2.42 5.64 -14.39
C ALA A 66 -3.90 6.03 -14.33
N TYR A 67 -4.63 5.64 -13.27
CA TYR A 67 -6.04 5.99 -13.10
C TYR A 67 -6.27 7.50 -12.95
N ASN A 68 -5.43 8.19 -12.18
CA ASN A 68 -5.60 9.60 -11.86
C ASN A 68 -5.06 10.54 -12.96
N MET A 69 -4.05 10.12 -13.72
CA MET A 69 -3.47 10.92 -14.80
C MET A 69 -4.20 10.74 -16.15
N PHE A 70 -4.69 9.53 -16.47
CA PHE A 70 -5.37 9.24 -17.74
C PHE A 70 -6.90 9.30 -17.60
N ARG A 71 -7.42 10.46 -17.15
CA ARG A 71 -8.84 10.66 -16.80
C ARG A 71 -9.82 10.51 -17.96
N THR A 72 -9.39 10.79 -19.19
CA THR A 72 -10.19 10.70 -20.42
C THR A 72 -9.96 9.40 -21.20
N SER A 73 -9.20 8.46 -20.65
CA SER A 73 -8.91 7.19 -21.31
C SER A 73 -10.17 6.34 -21.46
N ARG A 74 -10.29 5.68 -22.63
CA ARG A 74 -11.30 4.63 -22.87
C ARG A 74 -11.17 3.45 -21.91
N TRP A 75 -10.01 3.29 -21.28
CA TRP A 75 -9.71 2.23 -20.32
C TRP A 75 -9.95 2.64 -18.86
N ARG A 76 -10.61 3.80 -18.62
CA ARG A 76 -10.77 4.37 -17.28
C ARG A 76 -11.38 3.40 -16.27
N ASP A 77 -12.36 2.59 -16.67
CA ASP A 77 -12.99 1.61 -15.77
C ASP A 77 -12.02 0.50 -15.36
N TRP A 78 -11.18 0.04 -16.30
CA TRP A 78 -10.13 -0.93 -15.99
C TRP A 78 -9.04 -0.32 -15.12
N LEU A 79 -8.58 0.90 -15.42
CA LEU A 79 -7.62 1.61 -14.60
C LEU A 79 -8.11 1.76 -13.16
N ARG A 80 -9.39 2.09 -12.95
CA ARG A 80 -10.01 2.14 -11.62
C ARG A 80 -10.00 0.77 -10.92
N ARG A 81 -10.31 -0.30 -11.63
CA ARG A 81 -10.28 -1.65 -11.06
C ARG A 81 -8.88 -2.03 -10.60
N PHE A 82 -7.87 -1.77 -11.42
CA PHE A 82 -6.48 -2.04 -11.07
C PHE A 82 -5.97 -1.17 -9.93
N ASP A 83 -6.29 0.12 -9.92
CA ASP A 83 -5.97 1.04 -8.83
C ASP A 83 -6.51 0.51 -7.49
N HIS A 84 -7.78 0.16 -7.43
CA HIS A 84 -8.38 -0.38 -6.21
C HIS A 84 -7.89 -1.80 -5.84
N ALA A 85 -7.60 -2.65 -6.81
CA ALA A 85 -7.06 -3.98 -6.58
C ALA A 85 -5.63 -3.94 -6.06
N ALA A 86 -4.83 -2.99 -6.58
CA ALA A 86 -3.43 -2.81 -6.20
C ALA A 86 -3.26 -2.42 -4.71
N ILE A 87 -4.28 -1.81 -4.08
CA ILE A 87 -4.25 -1.52 -2.64
C ILE A 87 -4.19 -2.83 -1.83
N PHE A 88 -5.00 -3.84 -2.16
CA PHE A 88 -4.92 -5.16 -1.51
C PHE A 88 -3.56 -5.81 -1.71
N ALA A 89 -3.03 -5.75 -2.94
CA ALA A 89 -1.71 -6.31 -3.26
C ALA A 89 -0.60 -5.59 -2.49
N MET A 90 -0.68 -4.27 -2.35
CA MET A 90 0.28 -3.47 -1.57
C MET A 90 0.24 -3.82 -0.09
N ILE A 91 -0.96 -3.95 0.51
CA ILE A 91 -1.08 -4.30 1.93
C ILE A 91 -0.46 -5.68 2.16
N ALA A 92 -0.84 -6.70 1.39
CA ALA A 92 -0.28 -8.04 1.52
C ALA A 92 1.22 -8.08 1.23
N GLY A 93 1.67 -7.36 0.19
CA GLY A 93 3.08 -7.20 -0.14
C GLY A 93 3.88 -6.56 0.98
N THR A 94 3.32 -5.54 1.65
CA THR A 94 3.97 -4.88 2.79
C THR A 94 4.13 -5.82 3.98
N TYR A 95 3.12 -6.64 4.29
CA TYR A 95 3.23 -7.62 5.37
C TYR A 95 4.24 -8.72 5.08
N THR A 96 4.47 -9.06 3.82
CA THR A 96 5.27 -10.23 3.42
C THR A 96 6.70 -10.25 4.00
N PRO A 97 7.51 -9.17 3.96
CA PRO A 97 8.80 -9.14 4.63
C PRO A 97 8.71 -9.33 6.15
N PHE A 98 7.75 -8.67 6.81
CA PHE A 98 7.59 -8.76 8.27
C PHE A 98 7.20 -10.16 8.71
N THR A 99 6.34 -10.84 7.94
CA THR A 99 5.88 -12.18 8.30
C THR A 99 6.87 -13.27 7.94
N LEU A 100 7.59 -13.15 6.80
CA LEU A 100 8.51 -14.20 6.33
C LEU A 100 9.95 -14.01 6.81
N LEU A 101 10.40 -12.78 7.04
CA LEU A 101 11.75 -12.51 7.55
C LEU A 101 11.75 -12.25 9.06
N GLY A 102 10.74 -11.51 9.57
CA GLY A 102 10.64 -11.15 10.98
C GLY A 102 10.09 -12.28 11.85
N LEU A 103 8.94 -12.88 11.47
CA LEU A 103 8.31 -13.93 12.27
C LEU A 103 8.88 -15.33 11.97
N LYS A 104 8.75 -16.24 12.94
CA LYS A 104 9.15 -17.65 12.79
C LYS A 104 8.00 -18.61 13.11
N GLY A 105 8.15 -19.87 12.67
CA GLY A 105 7.20 -20.93 12.96
C GLY A 105 5.81 -20.72 12.39
N THR A 106 4.78 -21.16 13.13
CA THR A 106 3.40 -21.15 12.66
C THR A 106 2.86 -19.74 12.37
N TRP A 107 3.27 -18.72 13.14
CA TRP A 107 2.84 -17.34 12.93
C TRP A 107 3.27 -16.78 11.57
N SER A 108 4.51 -17.08 11.15
CA SER A 108 5.02 -16.66 9.83
C SER A 108 4.13 -17.15 8.69
N ILE A 109 3.84 -18.45 8.68
CA ILE A 109 3.07 -19.10 7.60
C ILE A 109 1.59 -18.73 7.68
N ALA A 110 0.98 -18.85 8.86
CA ALA A 110 -0.46 -18.65 9.04
C ALA A 110 -0.86 -17.20 8.74
N LEU A 111 -0.13 -16.22 9.28
CA LEU A 111 -0.45 -14.82 9.05
C LEU A 111 -0.26 -14.43 7.59
N THR A 112 0.85 -14.87 6.95
CA THR A 112 1.08 -14.66 5.51
C THR A 112 -0.06 -15.25 4.68
N ALA A 113 -0.44 -16.51 4.95
CA ALA A 113 -1.51 -17.19 4.22
C ALA A 113 -2.86 -16.47 4.36
N VAL A 114 -3.24 -16.08 5.58
CA VAL A 114 -4.49 -15.35 5.83
C VAL A 114 -4.51 -14.01 5.11
N ILE A 115 -3.44 -13.22 5.22
CA ILE A 115 -3.35 -11.91 4.58
C ILE A 115 -3.47 -12.04 3.05
N TRP A 116 -2.72 -12.97 2.44
CA TRP A 116 -2.78 -13.18 1.00
C TRP A 116 -4.11 -13.77 0.54
N ALA A 117 -4.75 -14.63 1.33
CA ALA A 117 -6.08 -15.16 1.01
C ALA A 117 -7.12 -14.03 0.96
N VAL A 118 -7.14 -13.16 1.99
CA VAL A 118 -8.05 -12.00 2.03
C VAL A 118 -7.74 -11.02 0.90
N ALA A 119 -6.46 -10.74 0.65
CA ALA A 119 -6.05 -9.86 -0.44
C ALA A 119 -6.44 -10.42 -1.81
N ALA A 120 -6.23 -11.71 -2.06
CA ALA A 120 -6.60 -12.37 -3.32
C ALA A 120 -8.12 -12.30 -3.58
N ILE A 121 -8.94 -12.54 -2.54
CA ILE A 121 -10.39 -12.38 -2.62
C ILE A 121 -10.76 -10.92 -2.95
N GLY A 122 -10.15 -9.96 -2.25
CA GLY A 122 -10.39 -8.54 -2.50
C GLY A 122 -10.00 -8.11 -3.92
N ILE A 123 -8.85 -8.55 -4.41
CA ILE A 123 -8.37 -8.33 -5.79
C ILE A 123 -9.37 -8.93 -6.80
N ALA A 124 -9.74 -10.20 -6.62
CA ALA A 124 -10.67 -10.88 -7.51
C ALA A 124 -12.02 -10.15 -7.58
N ILE A 125 -12.58 -9.72 -6.45
CA ILE A 125 -13.84 -8.97 -6.42
C ILE A 125 -13.68 -7.61 -7.13
N LYS A 126 -12.58 -6.88 -6.90
CA LYS A 126 -12.35 -5.59 -7.56
C LYS A 126 -12.19 -5.71 -9.08
N LEU A 127 -11.55 -6.75 -9.55
CA LEU A 127 -11.38 -6.99 -10.98
C LEU A 127 -12.67 -7.48 -11.65
N LEU A 128 -13.38 -8.43 -11.04
CA LEU A 128 -14.52 -9.13 -11.66
C LEU A 128 -15.87 -8.46 -11.36
N LYS A 129 -16.07 -7.91 -10.15
CA LYS A 129 -17.34 -7.33 -9.68
C LYS A 129 -17.10 -6.01 -8.94
N PRO A 130 -16.55 -4.97 -9.60
CA PRO A 130 -16.02 -3.77 -8.94
C PRO A 130 -17.03 -3.01 -8.07
N HIS A 131 -18.33 -3.03 -8.44
CA HIS A 131 -19.37 -2.30 -7.71
C HIS A 131 -19.84 -3.01 -6.43
N ARG A 132 -19.53 -4.31 -6.26
CA ARG A 132 -20.11 -5.12 -5.18
C ARG A 132 -19.60 -4.75 -3.80
N ILE A 133 -18.35 -4.29 -3.69
CA ILE A 133 -17.71 -3.91 -2.42
C ILE A 133 -17.25 -2.44 -2.40
N GLU A 134 -17.77 -1.59 -3.30
CA GLU A 134 -17.29 -0.21 -3.43
C GLU A 134 -17.48 0.57 -2.13
N THR A 135 -18.66 0.44 -1.52
CA THR A 135 -19.02 1.15 -0.29
C THR A 135 -18.21 0.71 0.94
N ILE A 136 -17.82 -0.58 0.99
CA ILE A 136 -17.12 -1.16 2.16
C ILE A 136 -15.62 -1.30 1.94
N SER A 137 -15.13 -0.98 0.74
CA SER A 137 -13.71 -1.21 0.38
C SER A 137 -12.74 -0.55 1.32
N VAL A 138 -13.00 0.69 1.71
CA VAL A 138 -12.11 1.44 2.61
C VAL A 138 -12.01 0.76 3.97
N GLY A 139 -13.16 0.30 4.50
CA GLY A 139 -13.18 -0.49 5.74
C GLY A 139 -12.38 -1.80 5.62
N LEU A 140 -12.49 -2.48 4.48
CA LEU A 140 -11.71 -3.70 4.22
C LEU A 140 -10.21 -3.44 4.12
N TYR A 141 -9.79 -2.33 3.49
CA TYR A 141 -8.38 -1.94 3.45
C TYR A 141 -7.84 -1.67 4.86
N LEU A 142 -8.60 -0.91 5.67
CA LEU A 142 -8.22 -0.64 7.06
C LEU A 142 -8.16 -1.92 7.90
N ALA A 143 -9.19 -2.77 7.81
CA ALA A 143 -9.22 -4.03 8.54
C ALA A 143 -8.03 -4.94 8.18
N LEU A 144 -7.71 -5.06 6.88
CA LEU A 144 -6.55 -5.81 6.42
C LEU A 144 -5.24 -5.14 6.82
N GLY A 145 -5.16 -3.79 6.77
CA GLY A 145 -3.99 -3.03 7.17
C GLY A 145 -3.65 -3.16 8.67
N TRP A 146 -4.67 -3.31 9.52
CA TRP A 146 -4.49 -3.46 10.96
C TRP A 146 -4.52 -4.92 11.44
N ILE A 147 -4.58 -5.91 10.53
CA ILE A 147 -4.65 -7.33 10.89
C ILE A 147 -3.43 -7.78 11.71
N GLY A 148 -2.28 -7.11 11.56
CA GLY A 148 -1.07 -7.36 12.33
C GLY A 148 -1.24 -7.21 13.84
N VAL A 149 -2.25 -6.48 14.31
CA VAL A 149 -2.59 -6.34 15.73
C VAL A 149 -2.95 -7.70 16.35
N VAL A 150 -3.51 -8.63 15.58
CA VAL A 150 -3.80 -9.99 16.03
C VAL A 150 -2.52 -10.74 16.39
N ALA A 151 -1.39 -10.39 15.75
CA ALA A 151 -0.07 -10.95 16.01
C ALA A 151 0.85 -9.96 16.77
N ALA A 152 0.29 -9.01 17.52
CA ALA A 152 1.08 -7.99 18.22
C ALA A 152 2.14 -8.59 19.15
N GLY A 153 1.80 -9.63 19.93
CA GLY A 153 2.76 -10.33 20.80
C GLY A 153 3.94 -10.92 20.01
N PRO A 154 3.70 -11.77 19.01
CA PRO A 154 4.75 -12.25 18.11
C PRO A 154 5.60 -11.16 17.45
N PHE A 155 4.97 -10.08 16.96
CA PHE A 155 5.72 -8.96 16.37
C PHE A 155 6.59 -8.22 17.39
N MET A 156 6.05 -7.94 18.60
CA MET A 156 6.83 -7.30 19.67
C MET A 156 8.01 -8.16 20.16
N ALA A 157 7.91 -9.48 20.04
CA ALA A 157 9.00 -10.39 20.41
C ALA A 157 10.06 -10.55 19.30
N ALA A 158 9.71 -10.25 18.05
CA ALA A 158 10.54 -10.55 16.87
C ALA A 158 11.15 -9.33 16.22
N LEU A 159 10.52 -8.15 16.32
CA LEU A 159 10.95 -6.93 15.65
C LEU A 159 11.49 -5.92 16.66
N ASP A 160 12.46 -5.13 16.24
CA ASP A 160 12.99 -4.05 17.05
C ASP A 160 11.95 -2.92 17.29
N PRO A 161 12.10 -2.12 18.37
CA PRO A 161 11.14 -1.08 18.69
C PRO A 161 11.00 0.03 17.64
N VAL A 162 12.06 0.31 16.85
CA VAL A 162 12.01 1.32 15.79
C VAL A 162 11.14 0.83 14.66
N THR A 163 11.35 -0.41 14.21
CA THR A 163 10.54 -1.06 13.16
C THR A 163 9.06 -1.14 13.57
N LEU A 164 8.77 -1.52 14.82
CA LEU A 164 7.40 -1.52 15.35
C LEU A 164 6.77 -0.13 15.37
N SER A 165 7.54 0.89 15.77
CA SER A 165 7.07 2.28 15.79
C SER A 165 6.79 2.80 14.39
N LEU A 166 7.62 2.46 13.40
CA LEU A 166 7.41 2.81 12.00
C LEU A 166 6.17 2.10 11.42
N LEU A 167 5.94 0.83 11.75
CA LEU A 167 4.72 0.11 11.37
C LEU A 167 3.47 0.80 11.91
N ALA A 168 3.46 1.14 13.20
CA ALA A 168 2.34 1.83 13.83
C ALA A 168 2.14 3.23 13.21
N ALA A 169 3.20 4.00 13.02
CA ALA A 169 3.14 5.33 12.41
C ALA A 169 2.59 5.30 10.98
N GLY A 170 3.04 4.35 10.16
CA GLY A 170 2.53 4.16 8.81
C GLY A 170 1.04 3.79 8.79
N GLY A 171 0.61 2.88 9.69
CA GLY A 171 -0.81 2.53 9.84
C GLY A 171 -1.67 3.72 10.27
N ILE A 172 -1.18 4.56 11.18
CA ILE A 172 -1.86 5.80 11.60
C ILE A 172 -1.93 6.79 10.43
N LEU A 173 -0.85 6.96 9.66
CA LEU A 173 -0.85 7.85 8.48
C LEU A 173 -1.86 7.39 7.42
N TYR A 174 -1.91 6.09 7.08
CA TYR A 174 -2.92 5.57 6.18
C TYR A 174 -4.34 5.81 6.70
N SER A 175 -4.59 5.52 7.98
CA SER A 175 -5.90 5.71 8.62
C SER A 175 -6.31 7.19 8.65
N SER A 176 -5.38 8.09 8.95
CA SER A 176 -5.61 9.54 8.92
C SER A 176 -5.92 10.02 7.50
N GLY A 177 -5.22 9.49 6.50
CA GLY A 177 -5.46 9.79 5.09
C GLY A 177 -6.90 9.49 4.66
N VAL A 178 -7.49 8.39 5.19
CA VAL A 178 -8.88 8.02 4.88
C VAL A 178 -9.88 9.12 5.23
N VAL A 179 -9.64 9.89 6.29
CA VAL A 179 -10.51 11.02 6.66
C VAL A 179 -10.58 12.01 5.50
N PHE A 180 -9.43 12.36 4.91
CA PHE A 180 -9.37 13.27 3.77
C PHE A 180 -9.92 12.63 2.49
N HIS A 181 -9.71 11.33 2.29
CA HIS A 181 -10.31 10.58 1.18
C HIS A 181 -11.85 10.65 1.19
N LEU A 182 -12.46 10.57 2.36
CA LEU A 182 -13.91 10.63 2.54
C LEU A 182 -14.45 12.06 2.49
N TRP A 183 -13.63 13.08 2.72
CA TRP A 183 -14.04 14.48 2.76
C TRP A 183 -14.11 15.11 1.35
N ARG A 184 -15.10 14.69 0.58
CA ARG A 184 -15.26 15.05 -0.84
C ARG A 184 -15.37 16.54 -1.16
N ARG A 185 -15.66 17.40 -0.17
CA ARG A 185 -15.77 18.87 -0.35
C ARG A 185 -14.44 19.59 -0.13
N LEU A 186 -13.42 18.92 0.37
CA LEU A 186 -12.13 19.53 0.67
C LEU A 186 -11.41 19.93 -0.62
N PRO A 187 -10.92 21.18 -0.76
CA PRO A 187 -9.99 21.54 -1.82
C PRO A 187 -8.74 20.65 -1.80
N TYR A 188 -8.20 20.31 -2.96
CA TYR A 188 -7.05 19.40 -3.09
C TYR A 188 -7.22 18.02 -2.46
N GLN A 189 -8.45 17.57 -2.23
CA GLN A 189 -8.77 16.32 -1.52
C GLN A 189 -7.98 15.12 -2.04
N ASN A 190 -7.89 14.90 -3.37
CA ASN A 190 -7.12 13.78 -3.94
C ASN A 190 -5.63 13.93 -3.67
N ALA A 191 -5.08 15.13 -3.88
CA ALA A 191 -3.67 15.39 -3.64
C ALA A 191 -3.30 15.17 -2.16
N ILE A 192 -4.14 15.61 -1.23
CA ILE A 192 -3.94 15.38 0.20
C ILE A 192 -3.99 13.90 0.52
N TRP A 193 -5.00 13.17 0.01
CA TRP A 193 -5.13 11.73 0.18
C TRP A 193 -3.89 10.98 -0.33
N HIS A 194 -3.47 11.23 -1.57
CA HIS A 194 -2.30 10.58 -2.15
C HIS A 194 -1.00 11.00 -1.47
N GLY A 195 -0.93 12.22 -0.92
CA GLY A 195 0.17 12.66 -0.06
C GLY A 195 0.29 11.83 1.21
N PHE A 196 -0.83 11.57 1.90
CA PHE A 196 -0.87 10.67 3.06
C PHE A 196 -0.47 9.24 2.70
N VAL A 197 -0.97 8.71 1.57
CA VAL A 197 -0.60 7.38 1.08
C VAL A 197 0.91 7.29 0.80
N LEU A 198 1.48 8.29 0.14
CA LEU A 198 2.92 8.32 -0.16
C LEU A 198 3.76 8.43 1.12
N ALA A 199 3.37 9.29 2.07
CA ALA A 199 4.04 9.41 3.35
C ALA A 199 4.00 8.10 4.15
N ALA A 200 2.82 7.47 4.23
CA ALA A 200 2.65 6.19 4.91
C ALA A 200 3.47 5.07 4.24
N ALA A 201 3.46 5.00 2.90
CA ALA A 201 4.27 4.04 2.15
C ALA A 201 5.77 4.26 2.39
N SER A 202 6.24 5.51 2.49
CA SER A 202 7.63 5.84 2.78
C SER A 202 8.04 5.42 4.20
N VAL A 203 7.16 5.61 5.19
CA VAL A 203 7.39 5.16 6.57
C VAL A 203 7.42 3.63 6.64
N HIS A 204 6.50 2.94 5.98
CA HIS A 204 6.51 1.48 5.90
C HIS A 204 7.72 0.96 5.11
N TYR A 205 8.17 1.68 4.08
CA TYR A 205 9.41 1.33 3.37
C TYR A 205 10.61 1.34 4.33
N ALA A 206 10.73 2.35 5.19
CA ALA A 206 11.79 2.40 6.21
C ALA A 206 11.69 1.22 7.18
N ALA A 207 10.48 0.83 7.60
CA ALA A 207 10.27 -0.35 8.44
C ALA A 207 10.69 -1.65 7.72
N VAL A 208 10.36 -1.79 6.41
CA VAL A 208 10.78 -2.96 5.61
C VAL A 208 12.30 -3.02 5.48
N VAL A 209 12.97 -1.88 5.25
CA VAL A 209 14.44 -1.81 5.24
C VAL A 209 15.00 -2.28 6.58
N GLY A 210 14.44 -1.85 7.71
CA GLY A 210 14.82 -2.31 9.05
C GLY A 210 14.82 -3.83 9.15
N VAL A 211 13.69 -4.47 8.85
CA VAL A 211 13.58 -5.94 8.87
C VAL A 211 14.57 -6.62 7.91
N VAL A 212 14.79 -6.05 6.72
CA VAL A 212 15.74 -6.63 5.75
C VAL A 212 17.19 -6.53 6.25
N VAL A 213 17.53 -5.49 6.99
CA VAL A 213 18.89 -5.31 7.54
C VAL A 213 19.11 -6.19 8.77
N GLU A 214 18.11 -6.43 9.59
CA GLU A 214 18.20 -7.18 10.85
C GLU A 214 17.98 -8.70 10.70
N ALA A 215 17.21 -9.16 9.69
CA ALA A 215 16.93 -10.57 9.46
C ALA A 215 18.23 -11.34 9.14
#